data_fb58d2135a435356b6b6a48e1366ea42
#
_entry.id   fb58d2135a435356b6b6a48e1366ea42
#
_cell.length_a   1.000
_cell.length_b   1.000
_cell.length_c   1.000
_cell.angle_alpha   90.00
_cell.angle_beta   90.00
_cell.angle_gamma   90.00
#
_symmetry.space_group_name_H-M   'P 1'
#
loop_
_entity.id
_entity.type
_entity.pdbx_description
1 polymer ?
#
loop_
_entity_poly.entity_id
_entity_poly.type
_entity_poly.pdbx_seq_one_letter_code
_entity_poly.pdbx_strand_id
1 'polypeptide(L)'
;HPRPYVDRVNFNGTTLNMNGLKQTLNIKKVPGYENFDWGDGEAPDNEYDGLYNSGSFPSGHTTKTYNRGLGLATLLPELGPELVARAAEGGNNRVVLGVHYPMDVIGGRIPASASVTALWSDATFRQNVLLPAHDELENYIAARCKADGNGDTVAACVSKTGANDKNGYKNTFTDAVSTEPVTDRASAIDAYTARMTYGFSQTSAAGQAPVVPQGAENLLLTAFPHLTDAQRRQVLEASEIDSGYPLDASSNGFERINLAKAFSAKVTLSEDGSTITAISFGAKAPTVVKTASSKDTITGLLTDFNKYYVAGKGVTDEGKSVLAHDDQLT
;
A
#
# COMPACT_ATOMS: atom_id res chain seq x y z
N HIS A 1 10.34 -14.90 21.74
CA HIS A 1 11.22 -16.03 21.43
C HIS A 1 12.55 -15.54 20.82
N PRO A 2 13.61 -16.38 20.80
CA PRO A 2 14.92 -15.99 20.30
C PRO A 2 14.90 -15.73 18.80
N ARG A 3 15.90 -14.99 18.32
CA ARG A 3 16.10 -14.75 16.90
C ARG A 3 16.54 -16.02 16.16
N PRO A 4 16.36 -16.08 14.82
CA PRO A 4 16.64 -17.29 14.04
C PRO A 4 18.07 -17.84 14.19
N TYR A 5 19.06 -16.96 14.31
CA TYR A 5 20.49 -17.33 14.40
C TYR A 5 20.99 -17.60 15.81
N VAL A 6 20.17 -17.33 16.83
CA VAL A 6 20.56 -17.51 18.24
C VAL A 6 20.41 -18.97 18.65
N ASP A 7 21.40 -19.50 19.39
CA ASP A 7 21.29 -20.78 20.05
C ASP A 7 20.18 -20.74 21.08
N ARG A 8 19.17 -21.56 20.88
CA ARG A 8 17.95 -21.58 21.70
C ARG A 8 18.16 -22.09 23.12
N VAL A 9 19.31 -22.68 23.40
CA VAL A 9 19.60 -23.23 24.72
C VAL A 9 19.86 -22.15 25.77
N ASN A 10 20.39 -20.99 25.34
CA ASN A 10 20.91 -19.96 26.25
C ASN A 10 20.30 -18.57 26.06
N PHE A 11 19.13 -18.46 25.45
CA PHE A 11 18.49 -17.17 25.27
C PHE A 11 18.24 -16.46 26.62
N ASN A 12 18.76 -15.24 26.78
CA ASN A 12 18.74 -14.46 28.02
C ASN A 12 19.28 -15.20 29.27
N GLY A 13 20.24 -16.09 29.10
CA GLY A 13 20.78 -16.87 30.21
C GLY A 13 19.80 -17.87 30.80
N THR A 14 18.64 -18.04 30.20
CA THR A 14 17.62 -19.00 30.65
C THR A 14 17.63 -20.18 29.66
N THR A 15 17.78 -21.38 30.19
CA THR A 15 17.65 -22.60 29.40
C THR A 15 16.22 -22.71 28.90
N LEU A 16 16.03 -22.56 27.59
CA LEU A 16 14.73 -22.81 26.97
C LEU A 16 14.49 -24.33 26.97
N ASN A 17 13.58 -24.79 27.79
CA ASN A 17 13.13 -26.18 27.77
C ASN A 17 12.26 -26.39 26.52
N MET A 18 12.89 -26.74 25.42
CA MET A 18 12.25 -26.94 24.10
C MET A 18 11.76 -28.39 23.93
N ASN A 19 11.49 -29.14 25.00
CA ASN A 19 10.95 -30.50 24.92
C ASN A 19 11.68 -31.41 23.89
N GLY A 20 13.00 -31.37 23.88
CA GLY A 20 13.82 -32.21 22.99
C GLY A 20 14.07 -31.63 21.59
N LEU A 21 13.56 -30.45 21.25
CA LEU A 21 13.91 -29.77 19.99
C LEU A 21 15.32 -29.16 20.09
N LYS A 22 16.34 -29.98 19.95
CA LYS A 22 17.74 -29.58 19.78
C LYS A 22 18.03 -29.02 18.38
N GLN A 23 17.04 -28.45 17.69
CA GLN A 23 17.27 -27.95 16.35
C GLN A 23 17.74 -26.51 16.39
N THR A 24 19.02 -26.30 16.23
CA THR A 24 19.55 -25.08 15.62
C THR A 24 18.98 -25.05 14.20
N LEU A 25 18.34 -23.93 13.81
CA LEU A 25 17.79 -23.76 12.45
C LEU A 25 18.90 -23.65 11.39
N ASN A 26 20.17 -23.72 11.80
CA ASN A 26 21.34 -23.49 10.96
C ASN A 26 21.26 -22.17 10.16
N ILE A 27 20.57 -21.17 10.72
CA ILE A 27 20.48 -19.82 10.16
C ILE A 27 21.60 -19.00 10.75
N LYS A 28 22.32 -18.31 9.91
CA LYS A 28 23.38 -17.37 10.32
C LYS A 28 22.94 -15.95 10.01
N LYS A 29 23.32 -15.04 10.90
CA LYS A 29 23.19 -13.61 10.62
C LYS A 29 24.17 -13.24 9.49
N VAL A 30 23.74 -12.36 8.57
CA VAL A 30 24.61 -11.89 7.49
C VAL A 30 25.78 -11.12 8.10
N PRO A 31 27.05 -11.48 7.75
CA PRO A 31 28.23 -10.79 8.25
C PRO A 31 28.25 -9.29 7.89
N GLY A 32 28.82 -8.48 8.77
CA GLY A 32 28.89 -7.02 8.59
C GLY A 32 27.69 -6.24 9.08
N TYR A 33 26.63 -6.93 9.53
CA TYR A 33 25.47 -6.30 10.17
C TYR A 33 25.47 -6.42 11.70
N GLU A 34 26.52 -6.97 12.25
CA GLU A 34 26.74 -7.11 13.69
C GLU A 34 26.79 -5.76 14.41
N ASN A 35 27.31 -4.74 13.71
CA ASN A 35 27.57 -3.41 14.26
C ASN A 35 26.46 -2.39 13.95
N PHE A 36 25.37 -2.81 13.30
CA PHE A 36 24.28 -1.91 12.92
C PHE A 36 23.13 -1.89 13.90
N ASP A 37 23.32 -2.31 15.13
CA ASP A 37 22.29 -2.16 16.15
C ASP A 37 22.33 -0.75 16.75
N TRP A 38 21.25 -0.04 16.48
CA TRP A 38 21.02 1.34 16.88
C TRP A 38 20.84 1.43 18.39
N GLY A 39 21.85 1.59 19.14
CA GLY A 39 21.65 1.89 20.54
C GLY A 39 22.89 1.71 21.39
N ASP A 40 23.76 0.87 20.94
CA ASP A 40 24.95 0.55 21.73
C ASP A 40 26.17 1.05 20.97
N GLY A 41 26.38 2.35 21.02
CA GLY A 41 27.53 2.97 20.42
C GLY A 41 28.78 2.13 20.66
N GLU A 42 29.45 1.75 19.55
CA GLU A 42 30.66 0.95 19.52
C GLU A 42 30.51 -0.46 20.10
N ALA A 43 30.16 -1.41 19.24
CA ALA A 43 30.47 -2.78 19.58
C ALA A 43 32.00 -2.88 19.76
N PRO A 44 32.49 -3.25 20.93
CA PRO A 44 33.90 -3.57 21.07
C PRO A 44 34.21 -4.72 20.12
N ASP A 45 35.46 -4.82 19.66
CA ASP A 45 36.01 -5.75 18.67
C ASP A 45 35.75 -7.24 18.92
N ASN A 46 34.86 -7.58 19.82
CA ASN A 46 34.72 -8.90 20.37
C ASN A 46 33.27 -9.21 20.77
N GLU A 47 32.44 -9.55 19.81
CA GLU A 47 31.33 -10.45 20.06
C GLU A 47 30.05 -9.87 20.69
N TYR A 48 29.92 -8.60 21.01
CA TYR A 48 28.66 -8.08 21.51
C TYR A 48 27.65 -7.86 20.36
N ASP A 49 26.69 -8.75 20.30
CA ASP A 49 25.53 -8.62 19.41
C ASP A 49 24.32 -8.21 20.24
N GLY A 50 23.97 -6.93 20.21
CA GLY A 50 22.80 -6.40 20.95
C GLY A 50 21.49 -7.06 20.60
N LEU A 51 21.40 -7.73 19.44
CA LEU A 51 20.24 -8.51 19.05
C LEU A 51 20.20 -9.92 19.69
N TYR A 52 21.34 -10.46 20.12
CA TYR A 52 21.44 -11.84 20.57
C TYR A 52 20.49 -12.16 21.72
N ASN A 53 20.43 -11.28 22.71
CA ASN A 53 19.61 -11.42 23.89
C ASN A 53 18.24 -10.73 23.80
N SER A 54 17.92 -10.12 22.65
CA SER A 54 16.63 -9.44 22.44
C SER A 54 15.62 -10.35 21.77
N GLY A 55 14.34 -10.20 22.14
CA GLY A 55 13.24 -10.93 21.50
C GLY A 55 13.11 -10.61 20.01
N SER A 56 12.69 -11.59 19.23
CA SER A 56 12.50 -11.40 17.78
C SER A 56 11.13 -10.83 17.42
N PHE A 57 10.10 -11.15 18.18
CA PHE A 57 8.71 -10.79 17.87
C PHE A 57 8.20 -9.63 18.74
N PRO A 58 7.47 -8.65 18.16
CA PRO A 58 7.40 -8.35 16.73
C PRO A 58 8.65 -7.63 16.22
N SER A 59 8.86 -7.58 14.90
CA SER A 59 9.99 -6.86 14.31
C SER A 59 9.83 -5.34 14.39
N GLY A 60 10.58 -4.69 15.28
CA GLY A 60 10.55 -3.22 15.42
C GLY A 60 11.05 -2.48 14.17
N HIS A 61 12.02 -3.04 13.45
CA HIS A 61 12.48 -2.47 12.18
C HIS A 61 11.40 -2.55 11.11
N THR A 62 10.64 -3.64 11.05
CA THR A 62 9.48 -3.74 10.17
C THR A 62 8.44 -2.68 10.52
N THR A 63 8.12 -2.52 11.80
CA THR A 63 7.20 -1.46 12.25
C THR A 63 7.67 -0.09 11.78
N LYS A 64 8.96 0.23 11.93
CA LYS A 64 9.52 1.51 11.46
C LYS A 64 9.42 1.71 9.95
N THR A 65 9.72 0.66 9.15
CA THR A 65 9.63 0.77 7.69
C THR A 65 8.19 0.94 7.22
N TYR A 66 7.25 0.22 7.82
CA TYR A 66 5.83 0.38 7.51
C TYR A 66 5.28 1.73 7.95
N ASN A 67 5.63 2.25 9.12
CA ASN A 67 5.24 3.60 9.53
C ASN A 67 5.69 4.67 8.51
N ARG A 68 6.93 4.57 8.02
CA ARG A 68 7.45 5.48 7.00
C ARG A 68 6.78 5.29 5.65
N GLY A 69 6.61 4.05 5.21
CA GLY A 69 5.96 3.73 3.95
C GLY A 69 4.50 4.16 3.90
N LEU A 70 3.75 3.95 4.99
CA LEU A 70 2.37 4.40 5.11
C LEU A 70 2.27 5.93 5.17
N GLY A 71 3.18 6.58 5.90
CA GLY A 71 3.25 8.04 5.92
C GLY A 71 3.47 8.61 4.52
N LEU A 72 4.45 8.09 3.79
CA LEU A 72 4.71 8.51 2.41
C LEU A 72 3.57 8.18 1.46
N ALA A 73 2.94 6.99 1.60
CA ALA A 73 1.80 6.60 0.78
C ALA A 73 0.57 7.48 1.02
N THR A 74 0.42 8.02 2.24
CA THR A 74 -0.62 9.01 2.53
C THR A 74 -0.28 10.37 1.93
N LEU A 75 0.98 10.77 1.93
CA LEU A 75 1.40 12.05 1.35
C LEU A 75 1.41 12.04 -0.19
N LEU A 76 1.63 10.88 -0.81
CA LEU A 76 1.70 10.67 -2.26
C LEU A 76 0.92 9.40 -2.64
N PRO A 77 -0.41 9.46 -2.59
CA PRO A 77 -1.24 8.27 -2.79
C PRO A 77 -1.15 7.68 -4.21
N GLU A 78 -0.74 8.47 -5.20
CA GLU A 78 -0.47 8.00 -6.58
C GLU A 78 0.66 6.97 -6.64
N LEU A 79 1.58 7.01 -5.69
CA LEU A 79 2.67 6.04 -5.52
C LEU A 79 2.41 5.08 -4.35
N GLY A 80 1.20 5.07 -3.80
CA GLY A 80 0.85 4.29 -2.62
C GLY A 80 1.23 2.82 -2.71
N PRO A 81 0.86 2.08 -3.76
CA PRO A 81 1.21 0.67 -3.91
C PRO A 81 2.72 0.40 -3.88
N GLU A 82 3.50 1.23 -4.56
CA GLU A 82 4.95 1.12 -4.62
C GLU A 82 5.60 1.43 -3.26
N LEU A 83 5.11 2.45 -2.57
CA LEU A 83 5.64 2.86 -1.27
C LEU A 83 5.38 1.81 -0.18
N VAL A 84 4.19 1.20 -0.16
CA VAL A 84 3.91 0.12 0.80
C VAL A 84 4.60 -1.18 0.42
N ALA A 85 4.80 -1.48 -0.87
CA ALA A 85 5.60 -2.61 -1.32
C ALA A 85 7.07 -2.45 -0.89
N ARG A 86 7.62 -1.23 -0.96
CA ARG A 86 8.96 -0.92 -0.48
C ARG A 86 9.06 -1.05 1.06
N ALA A 87 8.02 -0.67 1.79
CA ALA A 87 7.96 -0.91 3.22
C ALA A 87 7.97 -2.41 3.55
N ALA A 88 7.21 -3.20 2.78
CA ALA A 88 7.18 -4.66 2.92
C ALA A 88 8.55 -5.28 2.63
N GLU A 89 9.29 -4.78 1.64
CA GLU A 89 10.65 -5.21 1.37
C GLU A 89 11.60 -4.91 2.54
N GLY A 90 11.51 -3.71 3.14
CA GLY A 90 12.28 -3.38 4.33
C GLY A 90 12.03 -4.34 5.49
N GLY A 91 10.80 -4.84 5.63
CA GLY A 91 10.47 -5.94 6.54
C GLY A 91 11.09 -7.27 6.10
N ASN A 92 10.96 -7.63 4.82
CA ASN A 92 11.51 -8.87 4.27
C ASN A 92 13.04 -8.95 4.42
N ASN A 93 13.73 -7.83 4.27
CA ASN A 93 15.18 -7.77 4.46
C ASN A 93 15.61 -8.21 5.87
N ARG A 94 14.73 -8.13 6.87
CA ARG A 94 15.02 -8.66 8.21
C ARG A 94 15.06 -10.19 8.25
N VAL A 95 14.29 -10.85 7.36
CA VAL A 95 14.36 -12.31 7.18
C VAL A 95 15.63 -12.68 6.41
N VAL A 96 15.93 -11.96 5.32
CA VAL A 96 17.14 -12.17 4.51
C VAL A 96 18.41 -12.03 5.36
N LEU A 97 18.44 -11.06 6.27
CA LEU A 97 19.56 -10.88 7.22
C LEU A 97 19.68 -11.97 8.28
N GLY A 98 18.71 -12.90 8.39
CA GLY A 98 18.69 -13.97 9.38
C GLY A 98 18.34 -13.52 10.80
N VAL A 99 17.86 -12.28 10.98
CA VAL A 99 17.59 -11.71 12.33
C VAL A 99 16.14 -11.78 12.76
N HIS A 100 15.22 -12.09 11.85
CA HIS A 100 13.78 -12.24 12.13
C HIS A 100 13.18 -13.41 11.35
N TYR A 101 12.13 -13.97 11.89
CA TYR A 101 11.25 -14.91 11.19
C TYR A 101 10.21 -14.17 10.37
N PRO A 102 9.61 -14.77 9.33
CA PRO A 102 8.50 -14.17 8.61
C PRO A 102 7.34 -13.75 9.52
N MET A 103 7.05 -14.53 10.56
CA MET A 103 6.03 -14.21 11.57
C MET A 103 6.31 -12.91 12.31
N ASP A 104 7.58 -12.62 12.62
CA ASP A 104 7.98 -11.37 13.29
C ASP A 104 7.72 -10.15 12.38
N VAL A 105 7.90 -10.35 11.06
CA VAL A 105 7.66 -9.32 10.05
C VAL A 105 6.17 -9.05 9.90
N ILE A 106 5.35 -10.10 9.80
CA ILE A 106 3.89 -9.96 9.81
C ILE A 106 3.45 -9.22 11.10
N GLY A 107 3.96 -9.69 12.25
CA GLY A 107 3.70 -9.05 13.55
C GLY A 107 4.19 -7.61 13.66
N GLY A 108 5.21 -7.20 12.89
CA GLY A 108 5.69 -5.82 12.82
C GLY A 108 4.83 -4.90 11.95
N ARG A 109 4.17 -5.43 10.91
CA ARG A 109 3.26 -4.69 10.04
C ARG A 109 1.99 -4.26 10.76
N ILE A 110 1.43 -5.16 11.57
CA ILE A 110 0.16 -4.92 12.28
C ILE A 110 0.21 -3.67 13.18
N PRO A 111 1.14 -3.55 14.15
CA PRO A 111 1.22 -2.36 14.99
C PRO A 111 1.59 -1.09 14.22
N ALA A 112 2.30 -1.19 13.10
CA ALA A 112 2.53 -0.04 12.25
C ALA A 112 1.22 0.50 11.68
N SER A 113 0.39 -0.36 11.09
CA SER A 113 -0.91 0.02 10.56
C SER A 113 -1.82 0.61 11.65
N ALA A 114 -1.83 0.00 12.84
CA ALA A 114 -2.61 0.50 13.97
C ALA A 114 -2.14 1.87 14.47
N SER A 115 -0.82 2.07 14.61
CA SER A 115 -0.27 3.34 15.10
C SER A 115 -0.47 4.49 14.12
N VAL A 116 -0.30 4.24 12.83
CA VAL A 116 -0.58 5.23 11.79
C VAL A 116 -2.07 5.55 11.75
N THR A 117 -2.94 4.54 11.83
CA THR A 117 -4.39 4.74 11.94
C THR A 117 -4.76 5.63 13.13
N ALA A 118 -4.20 5.36 14.29
CA ALA A 118 -4.47 6.17 15.49
C ALA A 118 -4.03 7.62 15.31
N LEU A 119 -2.85 7.85 14.71
CA LEU A 119 -2.33 9.18 14.45
C LEU A 119 -3.17 9.93 13.42
N TRP A 120 -3.58 9.27 12.32
CA TRP A 120 -4.44 9.85 11.30
C TRP A 120 -5.89 10.06 11.80
N SER A 121 -6.29 9.40 12.88
CA SER A 121 -7.60 9.61 13.51
C SER A 121 -7.63 10.83 14.42
N ASP A 122 -6.48 11.37 14.84
CA ASP A 122 -6.40 12.62 15.56
C ASP A 122 -6.76 13.80 14.64
N ALA A 123 -7.87 14.46 14.91
CA ALA A 123 -8.37 15.55 14.08
C ALA A 123 -7.42 16.76 14.06
N THR A 124 -6.74 17.04 15.17
CA THR A 124 -5.80 18.14 15.28
C THR A 124 -4.56 17.87 14.43
N PHE A 125 -4.00 16.67 14.54
CA PHE A 125 -2.88 16.26 13.71
C PHE A 125 -3.24 16.26 12.22
N ARG A 126 -4.40 15.70 11.86
CA ARG A 126 -4.89 15.68 10.48
C ARG A 126 -4.94 17.07 9.87
N GLN A 127 -5.60 18.01 10.55
CA GLN A 127 -5.84 19.35 10.04
C GLN A 127 -4.59 20.22 10.01
N ASN A 128 -3.73 20.10 11.02
CA ASN A 128 -2.61 21.01 11.19
C ASN A 128 -1.28 20.47 10.63
N VAL A 129 -1.18 19.18 10.39
CA VAL A 129 0.07 18.55 9.94
C VAL A 129 -0.15 17.73 8.67
N LEU A 130 -1.01 16.70 8.72
CA LEU A 130 -1.10 15.71 7.64
C LEU A 130 -1.59 16.32 6.32
N LEU A 131 -2.75 16.98 6.35
CA LEU A 131 -3.34 17.54 5.13
C LEU A 131 -2.50 18.71 4.57
N PRO A 132 -2.00 19.66 5.37
CA PRO A 132 -1.07 20.68 4.86
C PRO A 132 0.20 20.10 4.26
N ALA A 133 0.80 19.06 4.87
CA ALA A 133 1.99 18.41 4.34
C ALA A 133 1.71 17.67 3.02
N HIS A 134 0.56 17.03 2.91
CA HIS A 134 0.11 16.42 1.66
C HIS A 134 -0.03 17.48 0.55
N ASP A 135 -0.77 18.54 0.82
CA ASP A 135 -1.01 19.60 -0.17
C ASP A 135 0.29 20.29 -0.61
N GLU A 136 1.21 20.54 0.33
CA GLU A 136 2.51 21.16 0.02
C GLU A 136 3.35 20.23 -0.90
N LEU A 137 3.46 18.95 -0.55
CA LEU A 137 4.23 17.99 -1.32
C LEU A 137 3.61 17.75 -2.71
N GLU A 138 2.30 17.59 -2.78
CA GLU A 138 1.53 17.42 -4.01
C GLU A 138 1.76 18.59 -4.96
N ASN A 139 1.59 19.83 -4.47
CA ASN A 139 1.81 21.04 -5.24
C ASN A 139 3.26 21.18 -5.71
N TYR A 140 4.23 20.86 -4.86
CA TYR A 140 5.64 20.94 -5.22
C TYR A 140 5.99 19.95 -6.34
N ILE A 141 5.54 18.69 -6.23
CA ILE A 141 5.81 17.67 -7.23
C ILE A 141 5.07 17.98 -8.53
N ALA A 142 3.80 18.39 -8.47
CA ALA A 142 3.03 18.78 -9.66
C ALA A 142 3.69 19.92 -10.42
N ALA A 143 4.14 20.96 -9.71
CA ALA A 143 4.87 22.08 -10.33
C ALA A 143 6.17 21.61 -11.00
N ARG A 144 6.88 20.68 -10.37
CA ARG A 144 8.11 20.09 -10.93
C ARG A 144 7.83 19.25 -12.17
N CYS A 145 6.80 18.39 -12.10
CA CYS A 145 6.34 17.58 -13.22
C CYS A 145 5.94 18.43 -14.44
N LYS A 146 5.25 19.54 -14.18
CA LYS A 146 4.87 20.50 -15.22
C LYS A 146 6.11 21.15 -15.87
N ALA A 147 7.06 21.60 -15.06
CA ALA A 147 8.30 22.20 -15.55
C ALA A 147 9.13 21.24 -16.39
N ASP A 148 9.12 19.95 -16.05
CA ASP A 148 9.82 18.89 -16.78
C ASP A 148 8.98 18.31 -17.96
N GLY A 149 7.79 18.90 -18.24
CA GLY A 149 6.91 18.48 -19.32
C GLY A 149 6.22 17.13 -19.11
N ASN A 150 6.11 16.67 -17.88
CA ASN A 150 5.58 15.36 -17.53
C ASN A 150 4.10 15.37 -17.11
N GLY A 151 3.44 16.52 -17.16
CA GLY A 151 2.02 16.69 -16.83
C GLY A 151 1.80 17.72 -15.72
N ASP A 152 0.56 18.15 -15.55
CA ASP A 152 0.19 19.22 -14.62
C ASP A 152 -0.22 18.72 -13.23
N THR A 153 -0.27 17.40 -13.03
CA THR A 153 -0.62 16.74 -11.77
C THR A 153 0.35 15.62 -11.46
N VAL A 154 0.46 15.22 -10.19
CA VAL A 154 1.28 14.07 -9.78
C VAL A 154 0.78 12.80 -10.45
N ALA A 155 -0.53 12.58 -10.52
CA ALA A 155 -1.12 11.42 -11.20
C ALA A 155 -0.74 11.34 -12.69
N ALA A 156 -0.79 12.47 -13.41
CA ALA A 156 -0.37 12.54 -14.83
C ALA A 156 1.13 12.26 -14.97
N CYS A 157 1.93 12.83 -14.08
CA CYS A 157 3.37 12.64 -14.03
C CYS A 157 3.74 11.17 -13.81
N VAL A 158 3.17 10.53 -12.81
CA VAL A 158 3.36 9.10 -12.49
C VAL A 158 2.92 8.24 -13.69
N SER A 159 1.79 8.56 -14.31
CA SER A 159 1.30 7.85 -15.50
C SER A 159 2.27 7.95 -16.68
N LYS A 160 2.93 9.10 -16.84
CA LYS A 160 3.85 9.34 -17.96
C LYS A 160 5.26 8.82 -17.67
N THR A 161 5.76 8.99 -16.44
CA THR A 161 7.17 8.77 -16.11
C THR A 161 7.46 7.44 -15.47
N GLY A 162 6.44 6.75 -14.96
CA GLY A 162 6.97 5.78 -14.12
C GLY A 162 6.30 4.52 -13.74
N ALA A 163 5.13 4.52 -13.27
CA ALA A 163 4.61 3.30 -12.62
C ALA A 163 4.31 2.15 -13.61
N ASN A 164 4.44 2.37 -14.90
CA ASN A 164 4.17 1.37 -15.93
C ASN A 164 5.18 1.37 -17.09
N ASP A 165 6.20 2.21 -17.00
CA ASP A 165 7.26 2.22 -17.99
C ASP A 165 8.50 1.55 -17.40
N LYS A 166 9.16 0.72 -18.20
CA LYS A 166 10.47 0.12 -17.88
C LYS A 166 11.49 1.14 -17.35
N ASN A 167 11.27 2.41 -17.57
CA ASN A 167 12.12 3.50 -17.07
C ASN A 167 11.77 3.97 -15.64
N GLY A 168 10.57 3.78 -15.15
CA GLY A 168 10.13 4.24 -13.84
C GLY A 168 10.65 3.38 -12.68
N TYR A 169 10.96 2.13 -12.96
CA TYR A 169 11.54 1.19 -12.00
C TYR A 169 13.01 0.93 -12.27
N LYS A 170 13.78 1.98 -12.58
CA LYS A 170 15.23 1.88 -12.86
C LYS A 170 16.03 1.20 -11.75
N ASN A 171 15.57 1.32 -10.53
CA ASN A 171 16.07 0.59 -9.37
C ASN A 171 15.06 -0.49 -9.01
N THR A 172 14.97 -1.50 -9.86
CA THR A 172 14.22 -2.70 -9.55
C THR A 172 14.66 -3.21 -8.18
N PHE A 173 13.72 -3.68 -7.37
CA PHE A 173 14.01 -4.30 -6.09
C PHE A 173 14.66 -5.68 -6.29
N THR A 174 15.74 -5.72 -7.07
CA THR A 174 16.43 -6.95 -7.46
C THR A 174 17.27 -7.57 -6.36
N ASP A 175 17.43 -6.86 -5.26
CA ASP A 175 18.03 -7.36 -4.04
C ASP A 175 17.12 -8.32 -3.26
N ALA A 176 15.87 -8.45 -3.68
CA ALA A 176 14.96 -9.41 -3.09
C ALA A 176 15.30 -10.83 -3.50
N VAL A 177 16.08 -11.49 -2.68
CA VAL A 177 16.47 -12.91 -2.85
C VAL A 177 15.26 -13.86 -2.83
N SER A 178 14.08 -13.38 -2.45
CA SER A 178 12.92 -14.23 -2.14
C SER A 178 11.66 -13.91 -2.91
N THR A 179 11.64 -12.89 -3.77
CA THR A 179 10.45 -12.51 -4.56
C THR A 179 10.83 -12.11 -5.97
N GLU A 180 9.88 -12.25 -6.89
CA GLU A 180 10.03 -11.71 -8.23
C GLU A 180 10.34 -10.20 -8.18
N PRO A 181 11.15 -9.70 -9.12
CA PRO A 181 11.47 -8.27 -9.19
C PRO A 181 10.21 -7.42 -9.33
N VAL A 182 10.15 -6.34 -8.56
CA VAL A 182 9.08 -5.34 -8.72
C VAL A 182 9.46 -4.43 -9.89
N THR A 183 8.73 -4.58 -10.99
CA THR A 183 9.00 -3.87 -12.26
C THR A 183 7.87 -2.96 -12.71
N ASP A 184 6.72 -3.08 -12.07
CA ASP A 184 5.51 -2.30 -12.33
C ASP A 184 4.57 -2.34 -11.12
N ARG A 185 3.43 -1.66 -11.23
CA ARG A 185 2.43 -1.61 -10.17
C ARG A 185 1.82 -2.97 -9.84
N ALA A 186 1.59 -3.80 -10.84
CA ALA A 186 1.00 -5.12 -10.63
C ALA A 186 1.95 -5.98 -9.78
N SER A 187 3.22 -6.05 -10.16
CA SER A 187 4.23 -6.78 -9.40
C SER A 187 4.48 -6.18 -7.99
N ALA A 188 4.31 -4.86 -7.81
CA ALA A 188 4.36 -4.24 -6.48
C ALA A 188 3.21 -4.73 -5.58
N ILE A 189 1.99 -4.79 -6.13
CA ILE A 189 0.81 -5.31 -5.43
C ILE A 189 1.00 -6.80 -5.10
N ASP A 190 1.50 -7.57 -6.04
CA ASP A 190 1.74 -9.02 -5.87
C ASP A 190 2.81 -9.29 -4.81
N ALA A 191 3.94 -8.56 -4.86
CA ALA A 191 5.00 -8.67 -3.86
C ALA A 191 4.51 -8.29 -2.45
N TYR A 192 3.73 -7.21 -2.32
CA TYR A 192 3.11 -6.85 -1.06
C TYR A 192 2.17 -7.94 -0.55
N THR A 193 1.30 -8.45 -1.44
CA THR A 193 0.30 -9.48 -1.10
C THR A 193 0.98 -10.78 -0.63
N ALA A 194 2.02 -11.23 -1.35
CA ALA A 194 2.79 -12.41 -0.95
C ALA A 194 3.41 -12.27 0.44
N ARG A 195 3.88 -11.08 0.79
CA ARG A 195 4.48 -10.78 2.09
C ARG A 195 3.47 -10.56 3.21
N MET A 196 2.17 -10.50 2.90
CA MET A 196 1.14 -10.47 3.94
C MET A 196 1.06 -11.79 4.71
N THR A 197 1.30 -12.90 4.03
CA THR A 197 1.20 -14.25 4.61
C THR A 197 2.50 -15.05 4.56
N TYR A 198 3.48 -14.67 3.74
CA TYR A 198 4.72 -15.43 3.49
C TYR A 198 4.47 -16.89 3.11
N GLY A 199 3.32 -17.19 2.49
CA GLY A 199 2.95 -18.55 2.11
C GLY A 199 2.54 -19.46 3.27
N PHE A 200 2.33 -18.92 4.46
CA PHE A 200 1.74 -19.69 5.55
C PHE A 200 0.33 -20.13 5.18
N SER A 201 0.00 -21.34 5.59
CA SER A 201 -1.38 -21.82 5.49
C SER A 201 -2.28 -21.16 6.53
N GLN A 202 -3.56 -21.12 6.23
CA GLN A 202 -4.58 -20.71 7.20
C GLN A 202 -4.58 -21.67 8.41
N THR A 203 -4.61 -21.11 9.59
CA THR A 203 -4.59 -21.83 10.88
C THR A 203 -5.92 -21.75 11.64
N SER A 204 -6.84 -20.93 11.14
CA SER A 204 -8.20 -20.76 11.66
C SER A 204 -9.21 -20.65 10.53
N ALA A 205 -10.47 -20.30 10.83
CA ALA A 205 -11.56 -20.30 9.85
C ALA A 205 -11.30 -19.33 8.67
N ALA A 206 -11.34 -19.88 7.46
CA ALA A 206 -11.36 -19.14 6.21
C ALA A 206 -12.76 -18.61 5.86
N GLY A 207 -12.84 -17.70 4.89
CA GLY A 207 -14.11 -17.22 4.34
C GLY A 207 -14.94 -16.35 5.28
N GLN A 208 -14.34 -15.81 6.35
CA GLN A 208 -15.04 -14.87 7.23
C GLN A 208 -15.24 -13.53 6.52
N ALA A 209 -16.36 -12.88 6.80
CA ALA A 209 -16.63 -11.55 6.28
C ALA A 209 -15.48 -10.57 6.57
N PRO A 210 -15.23 -9.61 5.67
CA PRO A 210 -14.25 -8.56 5.92
C PRO A 210 -14.60 -7.74 7.15
N VAL A 211 -13.60 -7.38 7.95
CA VAL A 211 -13.77 -6.52 9.12
C VAL A 211 -12.64 -5.50 9.18
N VAL A 212 -12.99 -4.25 8.91
CA VAL A 212 -12.06 -3.13 8.96
C VAL A 212 -12.04 -2.52 10.37
N PRO A 213 -10.89 -2.42 11.04
CA PRO A 213 -10.78 -1.74 12.33
C PRO A 213 -11.27 -0.30 12.26
N GLN A 214 -11.83 0.19 13.37
CA GLN A 214 -12.29 1.57 13.46
C GLN A 214 -11.14 2.55 13.26
N GLY A 215 -11.35 3.58 12.44
CA GLY A 215 -10.36 4.59 12.11
C GLY A 215 -9.46 4.21 10.94
N ALA A 216 -9.41 2.93 10.51
CA ALA A 216 -8.57 2.49 9.39
C ALA A 216 -8.92 3.19 8.07
N GLU A 217 -10.15 3.67 7.92
CA GLU A 217 -10.58 4.48 6.78
C GLU A 217 -9.72 5.75 6.58
N ASN A 218 -9.09 6.24 7.65
CA ASN A 218 -8.18 7.39 7.57
C ASN A 218 -6.86 7.07 6.84
N LEU A 219 -6.48 5.81 6.69
CA LEU A 219 -5.33 5.42 5.87
C LEU A 219 -5.52 5.78 4.39
N LEU A 220 -6.77 5.93 3.94
CA LEU A 220 -7.12 6.30 2.57
C LEU A 220 -7.62 7.73 2.41
N LEU A 221 -7.43 8.58 3.42
CA LEU A 221 -8.00 9.93 3.47
C LEU A 221 -7.57 10.81 2.27
N THR A 222 -6.30 10.82 1.94
CA THR A 222 -5.74 11.60 0.82
C THR A 222 -5.90 10.89 -0.52
N ALA A 223 -5.90 9.55 -0.52
CA ALA A 223 -6.14 8.77 -1.72
C ALA A 223 -7.57 8.95 -2.26
N PHE A 224 -8.54 9.11 -1.37
CA PHE A 224 -9.95 9.26 -1.71
C PHE A 224 -10.61 10.38 -0.88
N PRO A 225 -10.21 11.65 -1.08
CA PRO A 225 -10.67 12.76 -0.25
C PRO A 225 -12.18 13.03 -0.39
N HIS A 226 -12.76 12.62 -1.51
CA HIS A 226 -14.20 12.83 -1.80
C HIS A 226 -15.09 11.67 -1.38
N LEU A 227 -14.52 10.54 -0.96
CA LEU A 227 -15.30 9.43 -0.40
C LEU A 227 -15.62 9.69 1.07
N THR A 228 -16.81 9.27 1.49
CA THR A 228 -17.15 9.24 2.90
C THR A 228 -16.31 8.21 3.66
N ASP A 229 -16.25 8.31 4.98
CA ASP A 229 -15.57 7.32 5.82
C ASP A 229 -16.11 5.91 5.56
N ALA A 230 -17.43 5.75 5.45
CA ALA A 230 -18.06 4.47 5.14
C ALA A 230 -17.63 3.93 3.76
N GLN A 231 -17.52 4.78 2.75
CA GLN A 231 -17.06 4.38 1.42
C GLN A 231 -15.56 3.99 1.42
N ARG A 232 -14.69 4.73 2.14
CA ARG A 232 -13.29 4.33 2.31
C ARG A 232 -13.15 3.00 3.04
N ARG A 233 -14.01 2.72 4.04
CA ARG A 233 -14.08 1.41 4.69
C ARG A 233 -14.42 0.30 3.70
N GLN A 234 -15.39 0.51 2.80
CA GLN A 234 -15.73 -0.46 1.75
C GLN A 234 -14.56 -0.74 0.80
N VAL A 235 -13.72 0.26 0.50
CA VAL A 235 -12.50 0.05 -0.28
C VAL A 235 -11.51 -0.85 0.47
N LEU A 236 -11.35 -0.64 1.78
CA LEU A 236 -10.49 -1.49 2.61
C LEU A 236 -11.04 -2.92 2.70
N GLU A 237 -12.35 -3.07 2.96
CA GLU A 237 -13.05 -4.36 2.99
C GLU A 237 -12.83 -5.15 1.68
N ALA A 238 -13.00 -4.49 0.54
CA ALA A 238 -12.79 -5.12 -0.77
C ALA A 238 -11.32 -5.49 -1.03
N SER A 239 -10.37 -4.85 -0.34
CA SER A 239 -8.94 -5.12 -0.49
C SER A 239 -8.44 -6.27 0.37
N GLU A 240 -9.20 -6.70 1.38
CA GLU A 240 -8.74 -7.70 2.34
C GLU A 240 -8.35 -9.03 1.68
N ILE A 241 -7.33 -9.68 2.24
CA ILE A 241 -7.06 -11.10 2.00
C ILE A 241 -8.07 -11.96 2.78
N ASP A 242 -8.16 -13.24 2.45
CA ASP A 242 -9.02 -14.16 3.18
C ASP A 242 -8.61 -14.24 4.66
N SER A 243 -9.54 -14.67 5.50
CA SER A 243 -9.34 -14.82 6.93
C SER A 243 -8.57 -16.09 7.29
N GLY A 244 -8.14 -16.17 8.53
CA GLY A 244 -7.59 -17.40 9.09
C GLY A 244 -6.09 -17.58 8.98
N TYR A 245 -5.37 -16.66 8.37
CA TYR A 245 -3.91 -16.68 8.35
C TYR A 245 -3.32 -16.40 9.74
N PRO A 246 -2.07 -16.77 10.01
CA PRO A 246 -1.43 -16.51 11.29
C PRO A 246 -1.50 -15.02 11.68
N LEU A 247 -1.80 -14.74 12.93
CA LEU A 247 -2.01 -13.41 13.52
C LEU A 247 -3.30 -12.70 13.05
N ASP A 248 -4.19 -13.37 12.33
CA ASP A 248 -5.50 -12.83 12.01
C ASP A 248 -6.34 -12.70 13.28
N ALA A 249 -6.55 -11.46 13.73
CA ALA A 249 -7.42 -11.12 14.84
C ALA A 249 -8.86 -10.81 14.39
N SER A 250 -9.15 -10.96 13.11
CA SER A 250 -10.44 -10.74 12.42
C SER A 250 -11.17 -9.46 12.84
N SER A 251 -11.82 -9.45 13.99
CA SER A 251 -12.68 -8.33 14.42
C SER A 251 -11.93 -7.04 14.75
N ASN A 252 -10.63 -7.10 15.05
CA ASN A 252 -9.83 -5.93 15.48
C ASN A 252 -8.49 -5.83 14.77
N GLY A 253 -8.18 -6.75 13.86
CA GLY A 253 -6.86 -6.88 13.26
C GLY A 253 -6.70 -6.06 12.00
N PHE A 254 -5.46 -5.61 11.79
CA PHE A 254 -5.02 -5.00 10.53
C PHE A 254 -4.39 -6.03 9.59
N GLU A 255 -4.45 -7.32 9.96
CA GLU A 255 -3.75 -8.40 9.25
C GLU A 255 -4.25 -8.54 7.83
N ARG A 256 -5.55 -8.47 7.62
CA ARG A 256 -6.19 -8.78 6.35
C ARG A 256 -6.13 -7.64 5.33
N ILE A 257 -5.98 -6.39 5.77
CA ILE A 257 -6.04 -5.21 4.91
C ILE A 257 -4.85 -5.19 3.93
N ASN A 258 -5.14 -5.30 2.64
CA ASN A 258 -4.14 -5.15 1.58
C ASN A 258 -4.04 -3.70 1.11
N LEU A 259 -3.14 -2.95 1.72
CA LEU A 259 -3.00 -1.52 1.43
C LEU A 259 -2.47 -1.25 0.01
N ALA A 260 -1.67 -2.15 -0.58
CA ALA A 260 -1.23 -1.99 -1.96
C ALA A 260 -2.41 -2.06 -2.94
N LYS A 261 -3.35 -2.99 -2.72
CA LYS A 261 -4.62 -3.00 -3.46
C LYS A 261 -5.43 -1.74 -3.17
N ALA A 262 -5.63 -1.38 -1.91
CA ALA A 262 -6.46 -0.25 -1.52
C ALA A 262 -6.00 1.06 -2.17
N PHE A 263 -4.69 1.36 -2.17
CA PHE A 263 -4.14 2.53 -2.85
C PHE A 263 -4.22 2.45 -4.40
N SER A 264 -4.45 1.29 -4.97
CA SER A 264 -4.64 1.10 -6.43
C SER A 264 -6.11 1.01 -6.84
N ALA A 265 -7.05 1.34 -5.95
CA ALA A 265 -8.46 1.16 -6.24
C ALA A 265 -8.99 2.20 -7.23
N LYS A 266 -9.82 1.73 -8.15
CA LYS A 266 -10.76 2.51 -8.93
C LYS A 266 -12.16 2.25 -8.39
N VAL A 267 -12.78 3.29 -7.86
CA VAL A 267 -14.10 3.25 -7.25
C VAL A 267 -15.12 3.86 -8.19
N THR A 268 -16.16 3.13 -8.50
CA THR A 268 -17.31 3.63 -9.27
C THR A 268 -18.47 3.90 -8.30
N LEU A 269 -18.97 5.14 -8.32
CA LEU A 269 -20.13 5.56 -7.54
C LEU A 269 -21.38 5.56 -8.40
N SER A 270 -22.52 5.44 -7.75
CA SER A 270 -23.82 5.78 -8.33
C SER A 270 -23.82 7.23 -8.83
N GLU A 271 -24.78 7.57 -9.68
CA GLU A 271 -24.96 8.91 -10.25
C GLU A 271 -24.99 10.01 -9.18
N ASP A 272 -25.71 9.78 -8.09
CA ASP A 272 -25.81 10.69 -6.96
C ASP A 272 -24.57 10.70 -6.04
N GLY A 273 -23.65 9.75 -6.24
CA GLY A 273 -22.44 9.59 -5.44
C GLY A 273 -22.64 8.93 -4.08
N SER A 274 -23.87 8.48 -3.76
CA SER A 274 -24.20 7.95 -2.44
C SER A 274 -23.71 6.52 -2.21
N THR A 275 -23.59 5.72 -3.27
CA THR A 275 -23.33 4.28 -3.19
C THR A 275 -22.14 3.90 -4.08
N ILE A 276 -21.29 3.00 -3.60
CA ILE A 276 -20.29 2.34 -4.44
C ILE A 276 -20.97 1.23 -5.23
N THR A 277 -20.85 1.30 -6.56
CA THR A 277 -21.41 0.30 -7.48
C THR A 277 -20.36 -0.70 -7.96
N ALA A 278 -19.08 -0.32 -7.96
CA ALA A 278 -17.97 -1.21 -8.28
C ALA A 278 -16.66 -0.73 -7.66
N ILE A 279 -15.78 -1.69 -7.33
CA ILE A 279 -14.39 -1.44 -6.95
C ILE A 279 -13.53 -2.40 -7.79
N SER A 280 -12.49 -1.88 -8.41
CA SER A 280 -11.45 -2.66 -9.06
C SER A 280 -10.07 -2.17 -8.62
N PHE A 281 -9.05 -3.00 -8.77
CA PHE A 281 -7.70 -2.70 -8.31
C PHE A 281 -6.70 -2.67 -9.48
N GLY A 282 -5.54 -2.06 -9.27
CA GLY A 282 -4.49 -1.93 -10.29
C GLY A 282 -4.56 -0.62 -11.07
N ALA A 283 -5.37 0.35 -10.66
CA ALA A 283 -5.40 1.67 -11.27
C ALA A 283 -4.04 2.39 -11.13
N LYS A 284 -3.71 3.23 -12.11
CA LYS A 284 -2.46 4.03 -12.12
C LYS A 284 -2.38 5.06 -11.00
N ALA A 285 -3.52 5.50 -10.51
CA ALA A 285 -3.68 6.33 -9.33
C ALA A 285 -5.01 5.98 -8.67
N PRO A 286 -5.19 6.27 -7.36
CA PRO A 286 -6.50 6.19 -6.72
C PRO A 286 -7.52 6.99 -7.53
N THR A 287 -8.60 6.36 -7.93
CA THR A 287 -9.54 6.96 -8.89
C THR A 287 -10.98 6.79 -8.41
N VAL A 288 -11.75 7.87 -8.51
CA VAL A 288 -13.20 7.84 -8.29
C VAL A 288 -13.89 8.29 -9.56
N VAL A 289 -14.83 7.50 -10.04
CA VAL A 289 -15.69 7.84 -11.18
C VAL A 289 -17.14 7.74 -10.76
N LYS A 290 -18.02 8.54 -11.35
CA LYS A 290 -19.48 8.40 -11.21
C LYS A 290 -20.03 7.69 -12.43
N THR A 291 -21.04 6.88 -12.23
CA THR A 291 -21.86 6.36 -13.33
C THR A 291 -22.49 7.56 -14.04
N ALA A 292 -22.31 7.66 -15.36
CA ALA A 292 -22.93 8.72 -16.13
C ALA A 292 -24.46 8.62 -16.03
N SER A 293 -25.11 9.76 -15.81
CA SER A 293 -26.56 9.83 -15.85
C SER A 293 -27.03 9.60 -17.28
N SER A 294 -28.03 8.74 -17.45
CA SER A 294 -28.73 8.63 -18.72
C SER A 294 -29.34 9.98 -19.13
N LYS A 295 -29.64 10.80 -18.13
CA LYS A 295 -30.19 12.15 -18.32
C LYS A 295 -29.14 13.15 -18.79
N ASP A 296 -27.91 13.06 -18.24
CA ASP A 296 -26.78 13.90 -18.66
C ASP A 296 -26.30 13.55 -20.06
N THR A 297 -26.31 12.26 -20.42
CA THR A 297 -26.00 11.80 -21.77
C THR A 297 -27.01 12.33 -22.78
N ILE A 298 -28.34 12.29 -22.46
CA ILE A 298 -29.37 12.83 -23.33
C ILE A 298 -29.31 14.37 -23.38
N THR A 299 -29.06 15.03 -22.25
CA THR A 299 -28.93 16.49 -22.20
C THR A 299 -27.67 16.94 -22.93
N GLY A 300 -26.55 16.23 -22.79
CA GLY A 300 -25.32 16.47 -23.53
C GLY A 300 -25.54 16.32 -25.05
N LEU A 301 -26.15 15.21 -25.49
CA LEU A 301 -26.49 14.97 -26.89
C LEU A 301 -27.42 16.04 -27.46
N LEU A 302 -28.43 16.50 -26.69
CA LEU A 302 -29.32 17.57 -27.12
C LEU A 302 -28.61 18.93 -27.20
N THR A 303 -27.69 19.21 -26.30
CA THR A 303 -26.88 20.43 -26.28
C THR A 303 -25.93 20.43 -27.50
N ASP A 304 -25.27 19.32 -27.74
CA ASP A 304 -24.37 19.15 -28.88
C ASP A 304 -25.14 19.14 -30.19
N PHE A 305 -26.29 18.49 -30.22
CA PHE A 305 -27.18 18.56 -31.41
C PHE A 305 -27.57 19.99 -31.75
N ASN A 306 -27.98 20.76 -30.75
CA ASN A 306 -28.35 22.18 -30.96
C ASN A 306 -27.14 23.05 -31.35
N LYS A 307 -25.92 22.68 -30.94
CA LYS A 307 -24.67 23.36 -31.32
C LYS A 307 -24.29 23.09 -32.79
N TYR A 308 -24.47 21.84 -33.23
CA TYR A 308 -23.99 21.36 -34.50
C TYR A 308 -25.10 21.23 -35.58
N TYR A 309 -26.35 21.45 -35.21
CA TYR A 309 -27.50 21.42 -36.13
C TYR A 309 -28.07 22.81 -36.31
N VAL A 310 -28.13 23.24 -37.59
CA VAL A 310 -28.78 24.49 -37.96
C VAL A 310 -30.10 24.19 -38.63
N ALA A 311 -31.18 24.69 -38.11
CA ALA A 311 -32.54 24.48 -38.68
C ALA A 311 -32.58 24.92 -40.15
N GLY A 312 -33.01 24.04 -41.01
CA GLY A 312 -33.08 24.24 -42.47
C GLY A 312 -31.75 24.04 -43.23
N LYS A 313 -30.61 23.84 -42.56
CA LYS A 313 -29.31 23.56 -43.15
C LYS A 313 -28.71 22.21 -42.79
N GLY A 314 -29.29 21.53 -41.78
CA GLY A 314 -28.80 20.24 -41.30
C GLY A 314 -27.57 20.35 -40.38
N VAL A 315 -26.83 19.26 -40.26
CA VAL A 315 -25.65 19.17 -39.39
C VAL A 315 -24.50 19.97 -39.99
N THR A 316 -23.86 20.79 -39.18
CA THR A 316 -22.67 21.56 -39.60
C THR A 316 -21.50 20.63 -39.89
N ASP A 317 -20.48 21.10 -40.65
CA ASP A 317 -19.29 20.27 -40.92
C ASP A 317 -18.51 19.90 -39.65
N GLU A 318 -18.53 20.76 -38.64
CA GLU A 318 -17.99 20.49 -37.33
C GLU A 318 -18.78 19.38 -36.61
N GLY A 319 -20.10 19.39 -36.68
CA GLY A 319 -20.97 18.35 -36.16
C GLY A 319 -20.80 17.00 -36.85
N LYS A 320 -20.55 16.98 -38.16
CA LYS A 320 -20.22 15.74 -38.90
C LYS A 320 -18.89 15.15 -38.44
N SER A 321 -17.90 15.98 -38.14
CA SER A 321 -16.58 15.54 -37.63
C SER A 321 -16.69 14.93 -36.21
N VAL A 322 -17.54 15.49 -35.37
CA VAL A 322 -17.81 14.95 -34.02
C VAL A 322 -18.52 13.61 -34.09
N LEU A 323 -19.56 13.49 -34.94
CA LEU A 323 -20.28 12.23 -35.14
C LEU A 323 -19.39 11.12 -35.72
N ALA A 324 -18.46 11.46 -36.61
CA ALA A 324 -17.52 10.50 -37.17
C ALA A 324 -16.47 10.00 -36.18
N HIS A 325 -16.24 10.74 -35.10
CA HIS A 325 -15.34 10.33 -34.00
C HIS A 325 -16.00 9.35 -33.00
N ASP A 326 -17.31 9.50 -32.79
CA ASP A 326 -18.09 8.63 -31.89
C ASP A 326 -18.26 7.21 -32.45
N ASP A 327 -18.32 7.05 -33.77
CA ASP A 327 -18.42 5.73 -34.43
C ASP A 327 -17.13 4.89 -34.27
N GLN A 328 -16.05 5.44 -33.72
CA GLN A 328 -14.82 4.70 -33.42
C GLN A 328 -14.75 4.20 -31.95
N LEU A 329 -15.74 4.51 -31.14
CA LEU A 329 -15.81 4.14 -29.73
C LEU A 329 -16.83 3.00 -29.43
N THR A 330 -17.46 2.44 -30.43
CA THR A 330 -18.24 1.20 -30.39
C THR A 330 -17.47 0.07 -31.04
#